data_279dfe90accb46f311f1cdb94f290e5a
#
_entry.id   279dfe90accb46f311f1cdb94f290e5a
#
_cell.length_a   1.000
_cell.length_b   1.000
_cell.length_c   1.000
_cell.angle_alpha   90.00
_cell.angle_beta   90.00
_cell.angle_gamma   90.00
#
_symmetry.space_group_name_H-M   'P 1'
#
loop_
_entity.id
_entity.type
_entity.pdbx_description
1 polymer ?
#
loop_
_entity_poly.entity_id
_entity_poly.type
_entity_poly.pdbx_seq_one_letter_code
_entity_poly.pdbx_strand_id
1 'polypeptide(L)'
;PEQLKSLYDEILMPLLRKRIANNDRRLTLWSAACSTGEEPYTLAMMVFDALKRLHEVRESSRGEFVFTHEWKIRIVGSDISEKALALARSGIYVTKPVASFREMPQLAWRFFTKTKETIDAFGDTIEYFSISESVKKLVRYEQFNLMTEHSLVSGCDVVLCRNVLIYMRDDDKRRMQEMLKSSLAVGGVILLGGADVMRTGRGCVAKWIGNNQFY
;
A
#
# COMPACT_ATOMS: atom_id res chain seq x y z
N PRO A 1 -8.90 7.95 3.00
CA PRO A 1 -8.38 7.86 4.38
C PRO A 1 -9.12 6.81 5.19
N GLU A 2 -10.47 6.81 5.17
CA GLU A 2 -11.28 5.90 5.98
C GLU A 2 -11.02 4.41 5.66
N GLN A 3 -10.95 4.04 4.37
CA GLN A 3 -10.61 2.67 3.94
C GLN A 3 -9.25 2.20 4.48
N LEU A 4 -8.23 3.07 4.43
CA LEU A 4 -6.89 2.74 4.92
C LEU A 4 -6.86 2.65 6.45
N LYS A 5 -7.67 3.47 7.13
CA LYS A 5 -7.82 3.38 8.58
C LYS A 5 -8.46 2.04 8.97
N SER A 6 -9.55 1.64 8.31
CA SER A 6 -10.18 0.34 8.54
C SER A 6 -9.23 -0.82 8.22
N LEU A 7 -8.45 -0.72 7.13
CA LEU A 7 -7.42 -1.70 6.81
C LEU A 7 -6.38 -1.80 7.94
N TYR A 8 -5.94 -0.67 8.48
CA TYR A 8 -4.97 -0.64 9.57
C TYR A 8 -5.51 -1.28 10.86
N ASP A 9 -6.65 -0.78 11.33
CA ASP A 9 -7.18 -1.15 12.65
C ASP A 9 -7.75 -2.58 12.66
N GLU A 10 -8.47 -2.98 11.60
CA GLU A 10 -9.29 -4.20 11.61
C GLU A 10 -8.66 -5.38 10.84
N ILE A 11 -7.65 -5.11 10.02
CA ILE A 11 -6.98 -6.16 9.25
C ILE A 11 -5.50 -6.26 9.64
N LEU A 12 -4.73 -5.19 9.43
CA LEU A 12 -3.27 -5.24 9.59
C LEU A 12 -2.85 -5.48 11.05
N MET A 13 -3.41 -4.73 11.99
CA MET A 13 -3.07 -4.88 13.41
C MET A 13 -3.43 -6.26 13.98
N PRO A 14 -4.64 -6.81 13.76
CA PRO A 14 -4.97 -8.17 14.19
C PRO A 14 -4.09 -9.24 13.50
N LEU A 15 -3.81 -9.09 12.20
CA LEU A 15 -2.93 -9.99 11.45
C LEU A 15 -1.53 -10.05 12.07
N LEU A 16 -0.91 -8.89 12.29
CA LEU A 16 0.44 -8.82 12.86
C LEU A 16 0.50 -9.39 14.28
N ARG A 17 -0.50 -9.09 15.13
CA ARG A 17 -0.61 -9.72 16.48
C ARG A 17 -0.66 -11.24 16.39
N LYS A 18 -1.48 -11.78 15.49
CA LYS A 18 -1.59 -13.23 15.28
C LYS A 18 -0.26 -13.83 14.78
N ARG A 19 0.42 -13.15 13.85
CA ARG A 19 1.73 -13.57 13.32
C ARG A 19 2.79 -13.63 14.43
N ILE A 20 2.86 -12.59 15.25
CA ILE A 20 3.78 -12.52 16.39
C ILE A 20 3.51 -13.63 17.40
N ALA A 21 2.23 -13.82 17.77
CA ALA A 21 1.84 -14.89 18.71
C ALA A 21 2.21 -16.29 18.20
N ASN A 22 2.19 -16.50 16.90
CA ASN A 22 2.57 -17.77 16.26
C ASN A 22 4.05 -17.85 15.89
N ASN A 23 4.88 -16.91 16.33
CA ASN A 23 6.29 -16.77 15.93
C ASN A 23 6.50 -16.78 14.41
N ASP A 24 5.52 -16.29 13.65
CA ASP A 24 5.56 -16.13 12.20
C ASP A 24 5.73 -14.64 11.89
N ARG A 25 6.88 -14.25 11.33
CA ARG A 25 7.23 -12.87 10.99
C ARG A 25 7.29 -12.66 9.48
N ARG A 26 6.25 -13.09 8.78
CA ARG A 26 6.09 -12.91 7.34
C ARG A 26 4.92 -11.98 7.07
N LEU A 27 5.07 -11.10 6.09
CA LEU A 27 4.00 -10.23 5.62
C LEU A 27 4.19 -9.95 4.14
N THR A 28 3.16 -10.20 3.35
CA THR A 28 3.16 -9.93 1.91
C THR A 28 1.98 -9.03 1.56
N LEU A 29 2.27 -7.84 1.05
CA LEU A 29 1.28 -6.86 0.62
C LEU A 29 1.50 -6.52 -0.84
N TRP A 30 0.43 -6.34 -1.60
CA TRP A 30 0.47 -5.95 -3.00
C TRP A 30 -0.48 -4.79 -3.28
N SER A 31 0.06 -3.69 -3.78
CA SER A 31 -0.71 -2.57 -4.35
C SER A 31 -0.68 -2.69 -5.87
N ALA A 32 -1.79 -3.14 -6.43
CA ALA A 32 -1.98 -3.38 -7.85
C ALA A 32 -2.51 -2.11 -8.54
N ALA A 33 -1.82 -1.64 -9.59
CA ALA A 33 -1.97 -0.33 -10.22
C ALA A 33 -1.71 0.84 -9.25
N CYS A 34 -0.49 0.87 -8.73
CA CYS A 34 -0.08 1.80 -7.68
C CYS A 34 0.25 3.22 -8.18
N SER A 35 0.20 3.46 -9.49
CA SER A 35 0.55 4.75 -10.11
C SER A 35 1.89 5.29 -9.62
N THR A 36 1.93 6.48 -9.06
CA THR A 36 3.14 7.17 -8.58
C THR A 36 3.60 6.74 -7.18
N GLY A 37 3.03 5.67 -6.62
CA GLY A 37 3.59 4.94 -5.48
C GLY A 37 3.16 5.42 -4.10
N GLU A 38 2.21 6.36 -3.99
CA GLU A 38 1.70 6.85 -2.70
C GLU A 38 1.08 5.72 -1.86
N GLU A 39 0.37 4.78 -2.51
CA GLU A 39 -0.32 3.70 -1.82
C GLU A 39 0.64 2.65 -1.25
N PRO A 40 1.63 2.09 -2.00
CA PRO A 40 2.63 1.18 -1.42
C PRO A 40 3.44 1.80 -0.29
N TYR A 41 3.80 3.08 -0.39
CA TYR A 41 4.50 3.76 0.70
C TYR A 41 3.60 3.99 1.91
N THR A 42 2.32 4.26 1.69
CA THR A 42 1.35 4.33 2.79
C THR A 42 1.26 2.99 3.52
N LEU A 43 1.20 1.87 2.78
CA LEU A 43 1.25 0.52 3.39
C LEU A 43 2.53 0.32 4.20
N ALA A 44 3.68 0.70 3.68
CA ALA A 44 4.96 0.57 4.38
C ALA A 44 5.00 1.40 5.67
N MET A 45 4.51 2.64 5.63
CA MET A 45 4.39 3.49 6.82
C MET A 45 3.44 2.89 7.86
N MET A 46 2.30 2.33 7.42
CA MET A 46 1.35 1.64 8.30
C MET A 46 1.99 0.41 8.95
N VAL A 47 2.77 -0.37 8.21
CA VAL A 47 3.50 -1.54 8.74
C VAL A 47 4.51 -1.10 9.80
N PHE A 48 5.31 -0.07 9.55
CA PHE A 48 6.25 0.44 10.55
C PHE A 48 5.55 0.95 11.81
N ASP A 49 4.45 1.71 11.67
CA ASP A 49 3.69 2.19 12.82
C ASP A 49 3.10 1.01 13.62
N ALA A 50 2.50 0.03 12.95
CA ALA A 50 1.94 -1.15 13.59
C ALA A 50 3.01 -1.96 14.33
N LEU A 51 4.14 -2.25 13.69
CA LEU A 51 5.24 -3.00 14.29
C LEU A 51 5.91 -2.22 15.45
N LYS A 52 5.99 -0.89 15.36
CA LYS A 52 6.46 -0.07 16.47
C LYS A 52 5.53 -0.17 17.69
N ARG A 53 4.20 -0.11 17.48
CA ARG A 53 3.19 -0.31 18.55
C ARG A 53 3.23 -1.71 19.15
N LEU A 54 3.66 -2.71 18.38
CA LEU A 54 3.80 -4.09 18.82
C LEU A 54 5.21 -4.42 19.35
N HIS A 55 6.07 -3.43 19.53
CA HIS A 55 7.45 -3.55 20.01
C HIS A 55 8.37 -4.42 19.13
N GLU A 56 8.00 -4.65 17.87
CA GLU A 56 8.79 -5.37 16.87
C GLU A 56 9.74 -4.46 16.07
N VAL A 57 9.60 -3.13 16.23
CA VAL A 57 10.45 -2.10 15.63
C VAL A 57 10.77 -1.02 16.68
N ARG A 58 12.01 -0.61 16.71
CA ARG A 58 12.49 0.56 17.49
C ARG A 58 12.93 1.66 16.54
N GLU A 59 12.79 2.89 16.96
CA GLU A 59 13.36 4.05 16.29
C GLU A 59 14.71 4.39 16.95
N SER A 60 15.76 4.45 16.13
CA SER A 60 17.09 4.82 16.61
C SER A 60 17.17 6.32 16.92
N SER A 61 18.22 6.75 17.60
CA SER A 61 18.50 8.17 17.86
C SER A 61 18.68 9.00 16.57
N ARG A 62 18.89 8.34 15.43
CA ARG A 62 19.00 8.96 14.09
C ARG A 62 17.67 8.95 13.31
N GLY A 63 16.57 8.53 13.95
CA GLY A 63 15.25 8.43 13.29
C GLY A 63 15.12 7.24 12.35
N GLU A 64 16.05 6.28 12.39
CA GLU A 64 15.98 5.06 11.59
C GLU A 64 15.12 4.00 12.28
N PHE A 65 14.39 3.22 11.49
CA PHE A 65 13.60 2.10 12.00
C PHE A 65 14.44 0.82 12.00
N VAL A 66 14.58 0.22 13.18
CA VAL A 66 15.36 -1.02 13.40
C VAL A 66 14.43 -2.11 13.90
N PHE A 67 14.38 -3.22 13.20
CA PHE A 67 13.61 -4.40 13.60
C PHE A 67 14.24 -5.06 14.82
N THR A 68 13.42 -5.44 15.80
CA THR A 68 13.86 -6.18 17.00
C THR A 68 13.96 -7.68 16.75
N HIS A 69 13.27 -8.15 15.70
CA HIS A 69 13.30 -9.53 15.19
C HIS A 69 13.41 -9.52 13.68
N GLU A 70 13.82 -10.63 13.09
CA GLU A 70 13.90 -10.79 11.65
C GLU A 70 12.49 -10.92 11.05
N TRP A 71 12.04 -9.88 10.35
CA TRP A 71 10.79 -9.88 9.58
C TRP A 71 11.06 -10.07 8.09
N LYS A 72 10.29 -10.96 7.45
CA LYS A 72 10.25 -11.12 6.00
C LYS A 72 9.06 -10.35 5.44
N ILE A 73 9.25 -9.04 5.25
CA ILE A 73 8.22 -8.14 4.72
C ILE A 73 8.45 -7.97 3.23
N ARG A 74 7.40 -8.18 2.45
CA ARG A 74 7.36 -7.95 1.01
C ARG A 74 6.19 -7.04 0.69
N ILE A 75 6.47 -5.80 0.30
CA ILE A 75 5.47 -4.86 -0.21
C ILE A 75 5.78 -4.62 -1.67
N VAL A 76 4.84 -4.94 -2.55
CA VAL A 76 5.00 -4.77 -3.99
C VAL A 76 4.03 -3.71 -4.47
N GLY A 77 4.53 -2.69 -5.15
CA GLY A 77 3.76 -1.77 -5.96
C GLY A 77 3.89 -2.16 -7.43
N SER A 78 2.82 -2.28 -8.16
CA SER A 78 2.88 -2.56 -9.60
C SER A 78 2.00 -1.63 -10.40
N ASP A 79 2.46 -1.25 -11.58
CA ASP A 79 1.70 -0.45 -12.52
C ASP A 79 2.12 -0.80 -13.96
N ILE A 80 1.26 -0.54 -14.93
CA ILE A 80 1.59 -0.71 -16.34
C ILE A 80 2.52 0.39 -16.86
N SER A 81 2.46 1.57 -16.24
CA SER A 81 3.21 2.77 -16.62
C SER A 81 4.59 2.81 -15.98
N GLU A 82 5.62 2.50 -16.74
CA GLU A 82 7.01 2.65 -16.25
C GLU A 82 7.35 4.10 -15.88
N LYS A 83 6.73 5.08 -16.56
CA LYS A 83 6.87 6.50 -16.19
C LYS A 83 6.35 6.78 -14.78
N ALA A 84 5.20 6.22 -14.42
CA ALA A 84 4.66 6.35 -13.07
C ALA A 84 5.54 5.64 -12.04
N LEU A 85 6.02 4.44 -12.36
CA LEU A 85 6.93 3.68 -11.50
C LEU A 85 8.27 4.36 -11.29
N ALA A 86 8.80 5.07 -12.28
CA ALA A 86 10.02 5.87 -12.12
C ALA A 86 9.83 6.97 -11.08
N LEU A 87 8.67 7.65 -11.06
CA LEU A 87 8.30 8.61 -10.01
C LEU A 87 8.14 7.91 -8.65
N ALA A 88 7.46 6.77 -8.61
CA ALA A 88 7.31 5.97 -7.41
C ALA A 88 8.67 5.59 -6.79
N ARG A 89 9.61 5.09 -7.59
CA ARG A 89 10.97 4.72 -7.13
C ARG A 89 11.77 5.91 -6.62
N SER A 90 11.54 7.12 -7.17
CA SER A 90 12.19 8.32 -6.66
C SER A 90 11.82 8.60 -5.20
N GLY A 91 10.58 8.31 -4.83
CA GLY A 91 10.04 8.60 -3.50
C GLY A 91 10.03 10.08 -3.17
N ILE A 92 9.96 10.93 -4.18
CA ILE A 92 9.90 12.40 -4.04
C ILE A 92 8.49 12.85 -4.41
N TYR A 93 7.84 13.54 -3.49
CA TYR A 93 6.48 14.03 -3.65
C TYR A 93 6.40 15.54 -3.44
N VAL A 94 5.41 16.17 -4.04
CA VAL A 94 5.22 17.62 -4.01
C VAL A 94 3.88 18.00 -3.39
N THR A 95 3.83 19.18 -2.77
CA THR A 95 2.59 19.68 -2.14
C THR A 95 1.57 20.17 -3.16
N LYS A 96 2.03 20.64 -4.33
CA LYS A 96 1.21 21.16 -5.44
C LYS A 96 1.82 20.77 -6.78
N PRO A 97 1.06 20.71 -7.89
CA PRO A 97 -0.41 20.76 -7.99
C PRO A 97 -1.09 19.44 -7.60
N VAL A 98 -0.31 18.37 -7.37
CA VAL A 98 -0.81 17.04 -7.04
C VAL A 98 -0.99 16.92 -5.53
N ALA A 99 -2.17 16.48 -5.10
CA ALA A 99 -2.49 16.36 -3.68
C ALA A 99 -1.95 15.06 -3.05
N SER A 100 -0.65 14.74 -3.24
CA SER A 100 -0.03 13.54 -2.66
C SER A 100 -0.12 13.51 -1.12
N PHE A 101 -0.23 14.67 -0.49
CA PHE A 101 -0.32 14.81 0.96
C PHE A 101 -1.74 15.09 1.47
N ARG A 102 -2.77 14.88 0.62
CA ARG A 102 -4.16 15.11 1.04
C ARG A 102 -4.51 14.22 2.22
N GLU A 103 -5.02 14.84 3.29
CA GLU A 103 -5.50 14.14 4.49
C GLU A 103 -4.46 13.18 5.11
N MET A 104 -3.17 13.50 4.94
CA MET A 104 -2.11 12.71 5.55
C MET A 104 -2.12 12.88 7.08
N PRO A 105 -2.15 11.79 7.86
CA PRO A 105 -2.10 11.87 9.30
C PRO A 105 -0.81 12.54 9.78
N GLN A 106 -0.90 13.35 10.86
CA GLN A 106 0.26 14.05 11.43
C GLN A 106 1.45 13.12 11.72
N LEU A 107 1.18 11.89 12.19
CA LEU A 107 2.21 10.90 12.48
C LEU A 107 2.97 10.40 11.23
N ALA A 108 2.40 10.52 10.03
CA ALA A 108 3.06 10.10 8.81
C ALA A 108 4.18 11.06 8.37
N TRP A 109 4.12 12.32 8.78
CA TRP A 109 5.16 13.31 8.45
C TRP A 109 6.56 12.94 8.92
N ARG A 110 6.70 12.13 9.97
CA ARG A 110 7.99 11.61 10.45
C ARG A 110 8.75 10.78 9.42
N PHE A 111 8.07 10.30 8.38
CA PHE A 111 8.67 9.52 7.30
C PHE A 111 9.12 10.38 6.13
N PHE A 112 8.93 11.69 6.19
CA PHE A 112 9.27 12.62 5.11
C PHE A 112 10.28 13.67 5.55
N THR A 113 11.19 13.99 4.62
CA THR A 113 12.15 15.08 4.80
C THR A 113 11.96 16.08 3.65
N LYS A 114 11.79 17.36 3.99
CA LYS A 114 11.75 18.44 2.98
C LYS A 114 13.12 18.53 2.32
N THR A 115 13.16 18.43 0.99
CA THR A 115 14.41 18.42 0.22
C THR A 115 14.61 19.68 -0.61
N LYS A 116 13.52 20.29 -1.07
CA LYS A 116 13.56 21.45 -1.95
C LYS A 116 12.29 22.29 -1.79
N GLU A 117 12.42 23.56 -2.12
CA GLU A 117 11.31 24.49 -2.27
C GLU A 117 11.48 25.29 -3.55
N THR A 118 10.41 25.52 -4.28
CA THR A 118 10.38 26.36 -5.48
C THR A 118 9.13 27.21 -5.48
N ILE A 119 9.14 28.29 -6.25
CA ILE A 119 7.97 29.13 -6.49
C ILE A 119 7.52 28.85 -7.92
N ASP A 120 6.24 28.61 -8.12
CA ASP A 120 5.66 28.40 -9.45
C ASP A 120 5.39 29.73 -10.19
N ALA A 121 4.89 29.64 -11.42
CA ALA A 121 4.61 30.80 -12.25
C ALA A 121 3.47 31.69 -11.69
N PHE A 122 2.71 31.22 -10.72
CA PHE A 122 1.62 31.97 -10.06
C PHE A 122 2.04 32.55 -8.71
N GLY A 123 3.30 32.35 -8.30
CA GLY A 123 3.83 32.81 -7.01
C GLY A 123 3.56 31.85 -5.85
N ASP A 124 3.04 30.67 -6.13
CA ASP A 124 2.76 29.67 -5.12
C ASP A 124 4.01 28.87 -4.74
N THR A 125 4.18 28.62 -3.45
CA THR A 125 5.28 27.78 -2.95
C THR A 125 4.98 26.30 -3.19
N ILE A 126 5.91 25.62 -3.86
CA ILE A 126 5.92 24.18 -4.07
C ILE A 126 7.02 23.58 -3.22
N GLU A 127 6.66 22.74 -2.28
CA GLU A 127 7.59 22.02 -1.43
C GLU A 127 7.76 20.57 -1.90
N TYR A 128 9.00 20.09 -1.88
CA TYR A 128 9.38 18.74 -2.24
C TYR A 128 9.77 17.96 -1.00
N PHE A 129 9.21 16.77 -0.85
CA PHE A 129 9.49 15.89 0.27
C PHE A 129 9.99 14.54 -0.24
N SER A 130 11.09 14.07 0.31
CA SER A 130 11.57 12.71 0.10
C SER A 130 11.10 11.80 1.21
N ILE A 131 10.59 10.62 0.84
CA ILE A 131 10.27 9.59 1.82
C ILE A 131 11.56 8.96 2.38
N SER A 132 11.53 8.52 3.63
CA SER A 132 12.70 7.95 4.31
C SER A 132 13.20 6.67 3.62
N GLU A 133 14.51 6.46 3.65
CA GLU A 133 15.14 5.27 3.06
C GLU A 133 14.66 3.96 3.74
N SER A 134 14.33 3.99 5.02
CA SER A 134 13.75 2.83 5.71
C SER A 134 12.44 2.38 5.07
N VAL A 135 11.57 3.33 4.71
CA VAL A 135 10.30 3.05 4.02
C VAL A 135 10.54 2.59 2.59
N LYS A 136 11.43 3.25 1.84
CA LYS A 136 11.77 2.86 0.46
C LYS A 136 12.25 1.41 0.38
N LYS A 137 13.09 0.98 1.31
CA LYS A 137 13.66 -0.39 1.35
C LYS A 137 12.61 -1.49 1.52
N LEU A 138 11.45 -1.19 2.08
CA LEU A 138 10.35 -2.16 2.23
C LEU A 138 9.53 -2.35 0.96
N VAL A 139 9.62 -1.42 0.01
CA VAL A 139 8.76 -1.41 -1.19
C VAL A 139 9.59 -1.76 -2.43
N ARG A 140 9.05 -2.68 -3.24
CA ARG A 140 9.55 -2.98 -4.58
C ARG A 140 8.52 -2.57 -5.62
N TYR A 141 9.00 -2.00 -6.72
CA TYR A 141 8.16 -1.57 -7.82
C TYR A 141 8.44 -2.40 -9.07
N GLU A 142 7.37 -2.99 -9.63
CA GLU A 142 7.44 -3.87 -10.80
C GLU A 142 6.47 -3.38 -11.88
N GLN A 143 6.93 -3.34 -13.13
CA GLN A 143 6.02 -3.10 -14.24
C GLN A 143 5.16 -4.34 -14.46
N PHE A 144 3.85 -4.15 -14.46
CA PHE A 144 2.92 -5.28 -14.58
C PHE A 144 1.59 -4.87 -15.21
N ASN A 145 1.11 -5.70 -16.13
CA ASN A 145 -0.20 -5.54 -16.73
C ASN A 145 -1.20 -6.45 -16.00
N LEU A 146 -2.20 -5.87 -15.36
CA LEU A 146 -3.25 -6.60 -14.63
C LEU A 146 -4.15 -7.47 -15.51
N MET A 147 -4.02 -7.35 -16.85
CA MET A 147 -4.76 -8.18 -17.80
C MET A 147 -4.11 -9.52 -18.11
N THR A 148 -3.00 -9.85 -17.44
CA THR A 148 -2.35 -11.17 -17.55
C THR A 148 -3.14 -12.26 -16.83
N GLU A 149 -2.90 -13.53 -17.22
CA GLU A 149 -3.56 -14.68 -16.59
C GLU A 149 -2.98 -15.05 -15.22
N HIS A 150 -1.74 -14.65 -14.94
CA HIS A 150 -1.04 -14.99 -13.72
C HIS A 150 -0.79 -13.77 -12.85
N SER A 151 -0.88 -13.93 -11.54
CA SER A 151 -0.56 -12.87 -10.60
C SER A 151 0.95 -12.64 -10.51
N LEU A 152 1.33 -11.37 -10.32
CA LEU A 152 2.73 -10.98 -10.08
C LEU A 152 3.23 -11.47 -8.72
N VAL A 153 2.35 -11.48 -7.75
CA VAL A 153 2.65 -11.79 -6.34
C VAL A 153 1.71 -12.90 -5.88
N SER A 154 2.23 -13.88 -5.18
CA SER A 154 1.45 -14.96 -4.57
C SER A 154 1.58 -14.95 -3.05
N GLY A 155 0.58 -15.51 -2.37
CA GLY A 155 0.56 -15.61 -0.92
C GLY A 155 0.39 -14.26 -0.24
N CYS A 156 -0.35 -13.34 -0.86
CA CYS A 156 -0.62 -12.01 -0.32
C CYS A 156 -1.54 -12.07 0.89
N ASP A 157 -1.13 -11.45 1.97
CA ASP A 157 -2.00 -11.19 3.13
C ASP A 157 -3.01 -10.08 2.82
N VAL A 158 -2.58 -9.07 2.06
CA VAL A 158 -3.44 -7.96 1.60
C VAL A 158 -3.10 -7.60 0.17
N VAL A 159 -4.14 -7.42 -0.63
CA VAL A 159 -4.06 -6.84 -1.98
C VAL A 159 -4.91 -5.57 -2.04
N LEU A 160 -4.33 -4.48 -2.48
CA LEU A 160 -5.07 -3.27 -2.83
C LEU A 160 -5.16 -3.18 -4.35
N CYS A 161 -6.37 -2.94 -4.88
CA CYS A 161 -6.58 -2.61 -6.28
C CYS A 161 -7.68 -1.56 -6.36
N ARG A 162 -7.30 -0.30 -6.22
CA ARG A 162 -8.23 0.79 -6.01
C ARG A 162 -8.32 1.70 -7.22
N ASN A 163 -9.56 2.08 -7.59
CA ASN A 163 -9.86 3.02 -8.67
C ASN A 163 -9.36 2.55 -10.07
N VAL A 164 -9.41 1.26 -10.34
CA VAL A 164 -8.94 0.65 -11.59
C VAL A 164 -10.08 0.00 -12.35
N LEU A 165 -10.94 -0.77 -11.66
CA LEU A 165 -12.04 -1.51 -12.27
C LEU A 165 -13.03 -0.62 -12.99
N ILE A 166 -13.19 0.62 -12.54
CA ILE A 166 -14.12 1.60 -13.16
C ILE A 166 -13.83 1.87 -14.64
N TYR A 167 -12.58 1.66 -15.08
CA TYR A 167 -12.16 1.88 -16.48
C TYR A 167 -12.25 0.64 -17.37
N MET A 168 -12.68 -0.51 -16.82
CA MET A 168 -12.62 -1.79 -17.51
C MET A 168 -14.00 -2.28 -17.95
N ARG A 169 -14.03 -3.08 -19.03
CA ARG A 169 -15.23 -3.82 -19.45
C ARG A 169 -15.48 -4.99 -18.51
N ASP A 170 -16.71 -5.48 -18.46
CA ASP A 170 -17.12 -6.50 -17.48
C ASP A 170 -16.37 -7.83 -17.60
N ASP A 171 -15.97 -8.23 -18.80
CA ASP A 171 -15.18 -9.46 -18.99
C ASP A 171 -13.75 -9.29 -18.46
N ASP A 172 -13.16 -8.13 -18.69
CA ASP A 172 -11.84 -7.78 -18.20
C ASP A 172 -11.82 -7.66 -16.66
N LYS A 173 -12.88 -7.05 -16.08
CA LYS A 173 -13.09 -7.03 -14.62
C LYS A 173 -13.08 -8.43 -14.03
N ARG A 174 -13.79 -9.38 -14.68
CA ARG A 174 -13.85 -10.76 -14.21
C ARG A 174 -12.48 -11.43 -14.19
N ARG A 175 -11.73 -11.33 -15.29
CA ARG A 175 -10.38 -11.92 -15.40
C ARG A 175 -9.44 -11.36 -14.34
N MET A 176 -9.42 -10.03 -14.22
CA MET A 176 -8.58 -9.38 -13.23
C MET A 176 -8.96 -9.76 -11.78
N GLN A 177 -10.26 -9.81 -11.47
CA GLN A 177 -10.71 -10.23 -10.14
C GLN A 177 -10.30 -11.67 -9.80
N GLU A 178 -10.37 -12.60 -10.74
CA GLU A 178 -9.90 -13.98 -10.53
C GLU A 178 -8.37 -14.03 -10.34
N MET A 179 -7.63 -13.24 -11.11
CA MET A 179 -6.18 -13.10 -10.93
C MET A 179 -5.82 -12.53 -9.56
N LEU A 180 -6.51 -11.46 -9.10
CA LEU A 180 -6.29 -10.90 -7.76
C LEU A 180 -6.61 -11.92 -6.65
N LYS A 181 -7.71 -12.68 -6.78
CA LYS A 181 -8.07 -13.75 -5.83
C LYS A 181 -6.99 -14.83 -5.78
N SER A 182 -6.44 -15.22 -6.94
CA SER A 182 -5.39 -16.25 -7.01
C SER A 182 -4.08 -15.81 -6.35
N SER A 183 -3.87 -14.53 -6.13
CA SER A 183 -2.69 -14.00 -5.45
C SER A 183 -2.75 -14.12 -3.93
N LEU A 184 -3.93 -14.31 -3.35
CA LEU A 184 -4.12 -14.29 -1.90
C LEU A 184 -3.55 -15.52 -1.21
N ALA A 185 -3.05 -15.32 -0.01
CA ALA A 185 -2.89 -16.37 0.98
C ALA A 185 -4.27 -16.81 1.51
N VAL A 186 -4.33 -17.96 2.14
CA VAL A 186 -5.55 -18.37 2.87
C VAL A 186 -5.84 -17.38 3.98
N GLY A 187 -7.04 -16.76 3.93
CA GLY A 187 -7.45 -15.69 4.83
C GLY A 187 -6.89 -14.32 4.47
N GLY A 188 -6.26 -14.18 3.32
CA GLY A 188 -5.86 -12.90 2.77
C GLY A 188 -7.06 -12.04 2.34
N VAL A 189 -6.85 -10.75 2.16
CA VAL A 189 -7.90 -9.76 1.96
C VAL A 189 -7.63 -8.90 0.73
N ILE A 190 -8.68 -8.60 -0.03
CA ILE A 190 -8.63 -7.61 -1.12
C ILE A 190 -9.40 -6.35 -0.69
N LEU A 191 -8.79 -5.19 -0.89
CA LEU A 191 -9.43 -3.90 -0.76
C LEU A 191 -9.51 -3.23 -2.12
N LEU A 192 -10.73 -2.95 -2.56
CA LEU A 192 -11.02 -2.21 -3.80
C LEU A 192 -11.30 -0.73 -3.53
N GLY A 193 -11.31 0.07 -4.58
CA GLY A 193 -11.79 1.45 -4.54
C GLY A 193 -13.28 1.51 -4.21
N GLY A 194 -13.74 2.63 -3.63
CA GLY A 194 -15.13 2.75 -3.16
C GLY A 194 -16.20 2.61 -4.25
N ALA A 195 -15.83 2.83 -5.51
CA ALA A 195 -16.72 2.65 -6.67
C ALA A 195 -16.56 1.27 -7.35
N ASP A 196 -15.59 0.47 -6.89
CA ASP A 196 -15.29 -0.84 -7.44
C ASP A 196 -16.02 -1.93 -6.66
N VAL A 197 -16.58 -2.92 -7.34
CA VAL A 197 -17.27 -4.07 -6.72
C VAL A 197 -16.64 -5.35 -7.21
N MET A 198 -16.35 -6.26 -6.29
CA MET A 198 -15.90 -7.61 -6.62
C MET A 198 -17.06 -8.58 -6.66
N ARG A 199 -17.03 -9.49 -7.62
CA ARG A 199 -17.92 -10.64 -7.64
C ARG A 199 -17.49 -11.64 -6.57
N THR A 200 -18.39 -11.93 -5.64
CA THR A 200 -18.20 -12.94 -4.60
C THR A 200 -18.45 -14.35 -5.13
N GLY A 201 -18.01 -15.36 -4.40
CA GLY A 201 -18.12 -16.77 -4.75
C GLY A 201 -16.75 -17.47 -4.75
N ARG A 202 -16.73 -18.81 -4.89
CA ARG A 202 -15.52 -19.64 -4.88
C ARG A 202 -14.55 -19.33 -3.74
N GLY A 203 -15.08 -19.28 -2.49
CA GLY A 203 -14.28 -19.02 -1.29
C GLY A 203 -13.95 -17.56 -1.00
N CYS A 204 -14.38 -16.63 -1.83
CA CYS A 204 -14.27 -15.19 -1.58
C CYS A 204 -15.62 -14.65 -1.09
N VAL A 205 -15.62 -14.01 0.07
CA VAL A 205 -16.81 -13.43 0.69
C VAL A 205 -16.57 -11.94 0.95
N ALA A 206 -17.62 -11.15 0.76
CA ALA A 206 -17.58 -9.74 1.13
C ALA A 206 -17.74 -9.57 2.64
N LYS A 207 -16.87 -8.79 3.25
CA LYS A 207 -16.95 -8.39 4.65
C LYS A 207 -17.02 -6.87 4.75
N TRP A 208 -18.02 -6.38 5.44
CA TRP A 208 -18.16 -4.96 5.73
C TRP A 208 -17.47 -4.62 7.06
N ILE A 209 -16.68 -3.56 7.05
CA ILE A 209 -16.05 -2.98 8.24
C ILE A 209 -16.35 -1.48 8.22
N GLY A 210 -17.29 -1.05 9.05
CA GLY A 210 -17.89 0.28 8.91
C GLY A 210 -18.51 0.43 7.52
N ASN A 211 -18.17 1.48 6.80
CA ASN A 211 -18.65 1.75 5.44
C ASN A 211 -17.73 1.15 4.35
N ASN A 212 -16.72 0.37 4.74
CA ASN A 212 -15.73 -0.17 3.81
C ASN A 212 -15.94 -1.66 3.58
N GLN A 213 -15.90 -2.07 2.31
CA GLN A 213 -16.04 -3.46 1.90
C GLN A 213 -14.69 -4.08 1.61
N PHE A 214 -14.43 -5.23 2.22
CA PHE A 214 -13.27 -6.08 2.02
C PHE A 214 -13.71 -7.43 1.45
N TYR A 215 -12.82 -8.11 0.75
CA TYR A 215 -13.10 -9.39 0.11
C TYR A 215 -12.05 -10.43 0.47
#